data_c7c072c2d193f9822a4eded7a4c664c3
#
_entry.id   c7c072c2d193f9822a4eded7a4c664c3
#
_cell.length_a   1.000
_cell.length_b   1.000
_cell.length_c   1.000
_cell.angle_alpha   90.00
_cell.angle_beta   90.00
_cell.angle_gamma   90.00
#
_symmetry.space_group_name_H-M   'P 1'
#
loop_
_entity.id
_entity.type
_entity.pdbx_description
1 polymer ?
#
loop_
_entity_poly.entity_id
_entity_poly.type
_entity_poly.pdbx_seq_one_letter_code
_entity_poly.pdbx_strand_id
1 'polypeptide(L)'
;MDFAYSERCERLRQKLLAFMEAHVYPNERRYKDEVDRNGRELGNRWIPTEVVEELKPIARAAGLWNLFLPQSSRAPEGLSNLDYAPLCEIMGRVTWAPEIFNCSAPDTGNMETIERYGSEENKREWLEPLLRGELRSAFAMTEPDVASSDATNISTRIERDGDSYVINGRKWWISGAGDPRCKIFIVMGKTDPQRARHEQQSMILVPADTPGLNILRPLPVFGYDDAPHGHCEIVFDNVRVPASNMLLGEGRGFEIAQGRLGPGRIHHCMRAIGTAERALELMCKRLDSRVAFGRKISEQGVWRERIAESRIMIDTARLLVLKAAYMMDTVGNKVAKTEIAMIKVLAPNVAQQIIDWAIQAHGAGGVSDDFPLAQLWAHNRTLRLADGPDEVHRNAIAKLELAKYVSLQGESTQIPITRS
;
A
#
# COMPACT_ATOMS: atom_id res chain seq x y z
N MET A 1 9.52 -28.28 -3.75
CA MET A 1 8.89 -26.97 -3.46
C MET A 1 7.42 -27.26 -3.21
N ASP A 2 6.90 -26.88 -2.05
CA ASP A 2 5.49 -27.04 -1.72
C ASP A 2 4.79 -25.72 -2.03
N PHE A 3 3.69 -25.76 -2.77
CA PHE A 3 2.85 -24.60 -3.12
C PHE A 3 1.61 -24.51 -2.24
N ALA A 4 1.40 -25.45 -1.32
CA ALA A 4 0.30 -25.40 -0.38
C ALA A 4 0.53 -24.27 0.65
N TYR A 5 -0.55 -23.57 1.01
CA TYR A 5 -0.52 -22.66 2.13
C TYR A 5 -0.39 -23.44 3.45
N SER A 6 0.15 -22.79 4.49
CA SER A 6 0.15 -23.38 5.83
C SER A 6 -1.29 -23.67 6.27
N GLU A 7 -1.49 -24.68 7.12
CA GLU A 7 -2.83 -24.99 7.66
C GLU A 7 -3.48 -23.79 8.36
N ARG A 8 -2.66 -22.97 9.03
CA ARG A 8 -3.12 -21.73 9.68
C ARG A 8 -3.59 -20.72 8.65
N CYS A 9 -2.78 -20.49 7.61
CA CYS A 9 -3.13 -19.60 6.52
C CYS A 9 -4.41 -20.04 5.83
N GLU A 10 -4.56 -21.34 5.52
CA GLU A 10 -5.75 -21.85 4.84
C GLU A 10 -7.02 -21.70 5.71
N ARG A 11 -6.95 -21.97 7.02
CA ARG A 11 -8.08 -21.70 7.92
C ARG A 11 -8.49 -20.24 7.95
N LEU A 12 -7.53 -19.31 8.01
CA LEU A 12 -7.81 -17.87 7.97
C LEU A 12 -8.35 -17.44 6.60
N ARG A 13 -7.84 -18.02 5.52
CA ARG A 13 -8.29 -17.78 4.16
C ARG A 13 -9.76 -18.16 3.98
N GLN A 14 -10.17 -19.33 4.45
CA GLN A 14 -11.56 -19.77 4.38
C GLN A 14 -12.49 -18.86 5.21
N LYS A 15 -12.08 -18.47 6.42
CA LYS A 15 -12.84 -17.52 7.25
C LYS A 15 -12.97 -16.16 6.56
N LEU A 16 -11.89 -15.66 5.97
CA LEU A 16 -11.89 -14.36 5.30
C LEU A 16 -12.76 -14.37 4.04
N LEU A 17 -12.69 -15.44 3.22
CA LEU A 17 -13.57 -15.61 2.07
C LEU A 17 -15.04 -15.60 2.49
N ALA A 18 -15.40 -16.38 3.51
CA ALA A 18 -16.77 -16.41 4.03
C ALA A 18 -17.21 -15.02 4.55
N PHE A 19 -16.30 -14.28 5.21
CA PHE A 19 -16.58 -12.92 5.66
C PHE A 19 -16.80 -11.96 4.48
N MET A 20 -15.97 -12.03 3.44
CA MET A 20 -16.13 -11.20 2.24
C MET A 20 -17.48 -11.44 1.57
N GLU A 21 -17.89 -12.71 1.42
CA GLU A 21 -19.18 -13.08 0.82
C GLU A 21 -20.37 -12.63 1.67
N ALA A 22 -20.30 -12.80 2.99
CA ALA A 22 -21.42 -12.50 3.88
C ALA A 22 -21.56 -11.00 4.18
N HIS A 23 -20.46 -10.27 4.25
CA HIS A 23 -20.46 -8.92 4.82
C HIS A 23 -19.88 -7.83 3.92
N VAL A 24 -18.93 -8.12 3.05
CA VAL A 24 -18.26 -7.08 2.25
C VAL A 24 -18.97 -6.86 0.93
N TYR A 25 -19.08 -7.89 0.09
CA TYR A 25 -19.70 -7.76 -1.25
C TYR A 25 -21.16 -7.27 -1.20
N PRO A 26 -22.02 -7.72 -0.27
CA PRO A 26 -23.39 -7.19 -0.19
C PRO A 26 -23.45 -5.70 0.18
N ASN A 27 -22.42 -5.18 0.81
CA ASN A 27 -22.36 -3.80 1.30
C ASN A 27 -21.58 -2.84 0.38
N GLU A 28 -21.09 -3.26 -0.78
CA GLU A 28 -20.36 -2.38 -1.71
C GLU A 28 -21.20 -1.16 -2.12
N ARG A 29 -22.49 -1.36 -2.40
CA ARG A 29 -23.40 -0.27 -2.74
C ARG A 29 -23.67 0.64 -1.55
N ARG A 30 -23.94 0.06 -0.37
CA ARG A 30 -24.18 0.81 0.88
C ARG A 30 -22.99 1.71 1.23
N TYR A 31 -21.75 1.19 1.12
CA TYR A 31 -20.54 1.98 1.35
C TYR A 31 -20.51 3.24 0.48
N LYS A 32 -20.73 3.09 -0.83
CA LYS A 32 -20.76 4.22 -1.76
C LYS A 32 -21.87 5.21 -1.41
N ASP A 33 -23.07 4.72 -1.17
CA ASP A 33 -24.23 5.55 -0.84
C ASP A 33 -24.02 6.35 0.46
N GLU A 34 -23.33 5.78 1.47
CA GLU A 34 -22.96 6.48 2.70
C GLU A 34 -21.95 7.60 2.47
N VAL A 35 -20.88 7.36 1.69
CA VAL A 35 -19.90 8.41 1.31
C VAL A 35 -20.59 9.56 0.57
N ASP A 36 -21.47 9.26 -0.37
CA ASP A 36 -22.19 10.25 -1.16
C ASP A 36 -23.21 11.01 -0.31
N ARG A 37 -23.92 10.30 0.60
CA ARG A 37 -24.85 10.92 1.59
C ARG A 37 -24.10 11.88 2.51
N ASN A 38 -22.94 11.48 3.06
CA ASN A 38 -22.15 12.33 3.94
C ASN A 38 -21.72 13.63 3.21
N GLY A 39 -21.38 13.54 1.92
CA GLY A 39 -21.09 14.72 1.12
C GLY A 39 -22.27 15.62 0.87
N ARG A 40 -23.46 15.05 0.53
CA ARG A 40 -24.65 15.82 0.18
C ARG A 40 -25.38 16.41 1.39
N GLU A 41 -25.53 15.60 2.45
CA GLU A 41 -26.37 15.96 3.60
C GLU A 41 -25.58 16.64 4.72
N LEU A 42 -24.32 16.19 4.94
CA LEU A 42 -23.47 16.70 6.01
C LEU A 42 -22.38 17.63 5.50
N GLY A 43 -22.27 17.84 4.19
CA GLY A 43 -21.25 18.68 3.58
C GLY A 43 -19.82 18.17 3.75
N ASN A 44 -19.63 16.94 4.19
CA ASN A 44 -18.33 16.37 4.50
C ASN A 44 -18.22 14.88 4.12
N ARG A 45 -17.59 14.60 2.98
CA ARG A 45 -17.32 13.24 2.50
C ARG A 45 -16.29 12.46 3.34
N TRP A 46 -15.55 13.16 4.20
CA TRP A 46 -14.47 12.60 5.02
C TRP A 46 -14.97 11.96 6.31
N ILE A 47 -16.27 12.01 6.59
CA ILE A 47 -16.88 11.29 7.71
C ILE A 47 -16.76 9.79 7.44
N PRO A 48 -16.26 8.99 8.42
CA PRO A 48 -16.21 7.54 8.31
C PRO A 48 -17.59 6.94 8.01
N THR A 49 -17.61 5.91 7.17
CA THR A 49 -18.86 5.23 6.83
C THR A 49 -19.33 4.34 7.99
N GLU A 50 -20.64 4.33 8.25
CA GLU A 50 -21.25 3.49 9.29
C GLU A 50 -20.99 2.00 9.04
N VAL A 51 -21.10 1.57 7.79
CA VAL A 51 -20.92 0.17 7.40
C VAL A 51 -19.53 -0.38 7.78
N VAL A 52 -18.47 0.41 7.60
CA VAL A 52 -17.11 -0.03 7.97
C VAL A 52 -16.99 -0.15 9.49
N GLU A 53 -17.53 0.83 10.23
CA GLU A 53 -17.48 0.81 11.70
C GLU A 53 -18.30 -0.35 12.30
N GLU A 54 -19.43 -0.70 11.69
CA GLU A 54 -20.25 -1.86 12.10
C GLU A 54 -19.53 -3.20 11.83
N LEU A 55 -18.77 -3.30 10.75
CA LEU A 55 -18.09 -4.54 10.36
C LEU A 55 -16.79 -4.80 11.15
N LYS A 56 -16.12 -3.78 11.65
CA LYS A 56 -14.89 -3.93 12.45
C LYS A 56 -15.05 -4.85 13.68
N PRO A 57 -16.05 -4.69 14.57
CA PRO A 57 -16.24 -5.58 15.69
C PRO A 57 -16.56 -7.02 15.27
N ILE A 58 -17.27 -7.22 14.16
CA ILE A 58 -17.57 -8.55 13.62
C ILE A 58 -16.28 -9.22 13.12
N ALA A 59 -15.44 -8.50 12.39
CA ALA A 59 -14.14 -8.99 11.92
C ALA A 59 -13.22 -9.35 13.09
N ARG A 60 -13.20 -8.51 14.14
CA ARG A 60 -12.43 -8.76 15.35
C ARG A 60 -12.91 -10.03 16.07
N ALA A 61 -14.20 -10.20 16.25
CA ALA A 61 -14.80 -11.39 16.87
C ALA A 61 -14.52 -12.66 16.05
N ALA A 62 -14.41 -12.55 14.73
CA ALA A 62 -14.04 -13.65 13.84
C ALA A 62 -12.53 -14.00 13.87
N GLY A 63 -11.71 -13.24 14.61
CA GLY A 63 -10.25 -13.41 14.65
C GLY A 63 -9.55 -12.95 13.35
N LEU A 64 -10.14 -11.99 12.64
CA LEU A 64 -9.64 -11.41 11.39
C LEU A 64 -9.14 -9.96 11.59
N TRP A 65 -8.35 -9.74 12.64
CA TRP A 65 -7.90 -8.41 13.03
C TRP A 65 -6.37 -8.32 13.07
N ASN A 66 -5.78 -7.23 12.55
CA ASN A 66 -4.32 -7.00 12.53
C ASN A 66 -3.51 -8.15 11.85
N LEU A 67 -4.06 -8.81 10.85
CA LEU A 67 -3.44 -9.98 10.21
C LEU A 67 -2.09 -9.69 9.53
N PHE A 68 -1.82 -8.40 9.23
CA PHE A 68 -0.56 -7.96 8.62
C PHE A 68 0.62 -7.96 9.59
N LEU A 69 0.37 -7.92 10.89
CA LEU A 69 1.39 -7.62 11.90
C LEU A 69 2.33 -8.82 12.06
N PRO A 70 3.64 -8.65 11.85
CA PRO A 70 4.61 -9.70 12.13
C PRO A 70 4.64 -10.08 13.60
N GLN A 71 5.13 -11.28 13.91
CA GLN A 71 5.26 -11.75 15.29
C GLN A 71 6.10 -10.79 16.12
N SER A 72 5.54 -10.34 17.22
CA SER A 72 6.18 -9.43 18.20
C SER A 72 5.60 -9.68 19.60
N SER A 73 6.10 -8.96 20.59
CA SER A 73 5.54 -9.01 21.96
C SER A 73 4.08 -8.55 22.02
N ARG A 74 3.67 -7.65 21.08
CA ARG A 74 2.29 -7.15 20.96
C ARG A 74 1.43 -7.97 20.01
N ALA A 75 2.05 -8.85 19.23
CA ALA A 75 1.38 -9.76 18.30
C ALA A 75 2.04 -11.15 18.37
N PRO A 76 1.89 -11.88 19.49
CA PRO A 76 2.53 -13.19 19.65
C PRO A 76 2.03 -14.21 18.60
N GLU A 77 0.79 -14.05 18.14
CA GLU A 77 0.15 -14.82 17.09
C GLU A 77 0.34 -14.22 15.68
N GLY A 78 1.31 -13.33 15.50
CA GLY A 78 1.57 -12.64 14.24
C GLY A 78 1.77 -13.58 13.05
N LEU A 79 1.52 -13.08 11.85
CA LEU A 79 1.69 -13.82 10.60
C LEU A 79 3.04 -13.48 9.94
N SER A 80 3.61 -14.45 9.25
CA SER A 80 4.68 -14.21 8.29
C SER A 80 4.12 -13.43 7.07
N ASN A 81 4.99 -12.78 6.31
CA ASN A 81 4.57 -12.15 5.06
C ASN A 81 3.99 -13.18 4.08
N LEU A 82 4.54 -14.40 4.08
CA LEU A 82 4.07 -15.49 3.23
C LEU A 82 2.64 -15.92 3.59
N ASP A 83 2.32 -16.08 4.87
CA ASP A 83 0.97 -16.43 5.32
C ASP A 83 -0.02 -15.27 5.16
N TYR A 84 0.45 -14.02 5.30
CA TYR A 84 -0.40 -12.86 5.10
C TYR A 84 -0.72 -12.59 3.62
N ALA A 85 0.15 -12.99 2.68
CA ALA A 85 0.00 -12.69 1.26
C ALA A 85 -1.37 -13.06 0.68
N PRO A 86 -1.88 -14.30 0.79
CA PRO A 86 -3.19 -14.66 0.23
C PRO A 86 -4.36 -13.97 0.95
N LEU A 87 -4.20 -13.60 2.23
CA LEU A 87 -5.22 -12.87 2.98
C LEU A 87 -5.32 -11.42 2.51
N CYS A 88 -4.17 -10.78 2.32
CA CYS A 88 -4.09 -9.43 1.78
C CYS A 88 -4.63 -9.35 0.34
N GLU A 89 -4.39 -10.39 -0.47
CA GLU A 89 -4.96 -10.52 -1.80
C GLU A 89 -6.50 -10.54 -1.75
N ILE A 90 -7.09 -11.36 -0.88
CA ILE A 90 -8.55 -11.44 -0.72
C ILE A 90 -9.13 -10.07 -0.30
N MET A 91 -8.52 -9.40 0.68
CA MET A 91 -8.94 -8.04 1.09
C MET A 91 -8.84 -7.04 -0.06
N GLY A 92 -7.82 -7.17 -0.91
CA GLY A 92 -7.57 -6.29 -2.06
C GLY A 92 -8.61 -6.36 -3.18
N ARG A 93 -9.56 -7.30 -3.13
CA ARG A 93 -10.68 -7.40 -4.08
C ARG A 93 -11.67 -6.23 -3.97
N VAL A 94 -11.72 -5.57 -2.79
CA VAL A 94 -12.55 -4.38 -2.53
C VAL A 94 -11.68 -3.34 -1.83
N THR A 95 -11.62 -2.11 -2.36
CA THR A 95 -10.64 -1.09 -1.94
C THR A 95 -10.72 -0.69 -0.47
N TRP A 96 -11.91 -0.66 0.11
CA TRP A 96 -12.15 -0.30 1.50
C TRP A 96 -12.14 -1.50 2.48
N ALA A 97 -12.18 -2.75 1.97
CA ALA A 97 -12.22 -3.93 2.83
C ALA A 97 -11.02 -4.07 3.79
N PRO A 98 -9.76 -3.75 3.40
CA PRO A 98 -8.64 -3.85 4.34
C PRO A 98 -8.84 -3.08 5.65
N GLU A 99 -9.60 -1.97 5.63
CA GLU A 99 -9.87 -1.19 6.85
C GLU A 99 -10.72 -1.96 7.87
N ILE A 100 -11.67 -2.77 7.41
CA ILE A 100 -12.53 -3.60 8.28
C ILE A 100 -11.68 -4.50 9.20
N PHE A 101 -10.53 -4.94 8.70
CA PHE A 101 -9.62 -5.86 9.37
C PHE A 101 -8.41 -5.15 10.03
N ASN A 102 -8.44 -3.82 10.08
CA ASN A 102 -7.30 -2.98 10.49
C ASN A 102 -6.01 -3.30 9.73
N CYS A 103 -6.14 -3.59 8.44
CA CYS A 103 -5.05 -3.99 7.53
C CYS A 103 -4.85 -3.00 6.37
N SER A 104 -5.37 -1.77 6.47
CA SER A 104 -5.23 -0.77 5.40
C SER A 104 -3.91 0.00 5.48
N ALA A 105 -3.41 0.44 4.33
CA ALA A 105 -2.34 1.43 4.27
C ALA A 105 -2.93 2.84 4.51
N PRO A 106 -2.17 3.78 5.07
CA PRO A 106 -0.76 3.69 5.49
C PRO A 106 -0.56 3.09 6.90
N ASP A 107 -1.65 2.82 7.63
CA ASP A 107 -1.62 2.43 9.05
C ASP A 107 -0.76 1.19 9.29
N THR A 108 -0.86 0.16 8.44
CA THR A 108 -0.05 -1.06 8.58
C THR A 108 1.44 -0.74 8.61
N GLY A 109 1.93 0.02 7.64
CA GLY A 109 3.35 0.41 7.58
C GLY A 109 3.75 1.36 8.72
N ASN A 110 2.84 2.21 9.19
CA ASN A 110 3.09 3.11 10.31
C ASN A 110 3.14 2.35 11.64
N MET A 111 2.22 1.40 11.86
CA MET A 111 2.24 0.53 13.03
C MET A 111 3.52 -0.30 13.11
N GLU A 112 3.94 -0.92 12.00
CA GLU A 112 5.23 -1.63 11.94
C GLU A 112 6.43 -0.71 12.21
N THR A 113 6.37 0.53 11.72
CA THR A 113 7.42 1.53 11.95
C THR A 113 7.53 1.90 13.42
N ILE A 114 6.40 2.18 14.07
CA ILE A 114 6.37 2.54 15.50
C ILE A 114 6.77 1.33 16.35
N GLU A 115 6.30 0.11 16.01
CA GLU A 115 6.69 -1.11 16.72
C GLU A 115 8.20 -1.33 16.68
N ARG A 116 8.82 -1.11 15.52
CA ARG A 116 10.25 -1.38 15.31
C ARG A 116 11.16 -0.27 15.84
N TYR A 117 10.76 0.98 15.73
CA TYR A 117 11.64 2.14 15.90
C TYR A 117 11.17 3.14 16.97
N GLY A 118 9.94 3.03 17.45
CA GLY A 118 9.40 3.89 18.50
C GLY A 118 9.87 3.50 19.89
N SER A 119 9.96 4.47 20.79
CA SER A 119 10.14 4.23 22.23
C SER A 119 8.93 3.51 22.83
N GLU A 120 9.07 2.93 24.01
CA GLU A 120 7.93 2.31 24.69
C GLU A 120 6.81 3.31 25.01
N GLU A 121 7.16 4.57 25.20
CA GLU A 121 6.19 5.67 25.35
C GLU A 121 5.42 5.90 24.05
N ASN A 122 6.12 6.03 22.90
CA ASN A 122 5.48 6.17 21.58
C ASN A 122 4.57 4.97 21.28
N LYS A 123 4.96 3.76 21.66
CA LYS A 123 4.15 2.56 21.44
C LYS A 123 2.87 2.57 22.28
N ARG A 124 2.97 2.95 23.57
CA ARG A 124 1.76 3.06 24.42
C ARG A 124 0.82 4.15 23.95
N GLU A 125 1.37 5.30 23.58
CA GLU A 125 0.58 6.47 23.19
C GLU A 125 -0.07 6.31 21.81
N TRP A 126 0.65 5.77 20.84
CA TRP A 126 0.21 5.77 19.44
C TRP A 126 -0.03 4.37 18.86
N LEU A 127 0.89 3.42 19.07
CA LEU A 127 0.75 2.10 18.48
C LEU A 127 -0.42 1.31 19.06
N GLU A 128 -0.59 1.30 20.36
CA GLU A 128 -1.66 0.52 20.99
C GLU A 128 -3.05 0.99 20.58
N PRO A 129 -3.38 2.31 20.55
CA PRO A 129 -4.65 2.76 20.00
C PRO A 129 -4.82 2.47 18.49
N LEU A 130 -3.73 2.54 17.70
CA LEU A 130 -3.75 2.13 16.28
C LEU A 130 -4.09 0.64 16.15
N LEU A 131 -3.48 -0.22 16.94
CA LEU A 131 -3.76 -1.66 16.95
C LEU A 131 -5.19 -1.97 17.39
N ARG A 132 -5.77 -1.15 18.26
CA ARG A 132 -7.18 -1.26 18.64
C ARG A 132 -8.12 -0.67 17.58
N GLY A 133 -7.60 0.03 16.57
CA GLY A 133 -8.40 0.68 15.52
C GLY A 133 -9.18 1.91 16.02
N GLU A 134 -8.76 2.51 17.14
CA GLU A 134 -9.37 3.69 17.75
C GLU A 134 -8.99 4.98 17.04
N LEU A 135 -7.83 4.98 16.39
CA LEU A 135 -7.33 6.10 15.60
C LEU A 135 -6.63 5.61 14.33
N ARG A 136 -6.34 6.54 13.44
CA ARG A 136 -5.61 6.32 12.20
C ARG A 136 -4.37 7.19 12.14
N SER A 137 -3.54 6.93 11.14
CA SER A 137 -2.24 7.59 10.97
C SER A 137 -1.98 7.98 9.51
N ALA A 138 -1.01 8.86 9.31
CA ALA A 138 -0.52 9.21 7.98
C ALA A 138 1.01 9.19 7.91
N PHE A 139 1.55 9.02 6.70
CA PHE A 139 2.98 9.03 6.43
C PHE A 139 3.34 10.20 5.52
N ALA A 140 3.98 11.23 6.08
CA ALA A 140 4.27 12.49 5.42
C ALA A 140 5.72 12.52 4.90
N MET A 141 5.93 11.98 3.70
CA MET A 141 7.25 11.93 3.07
C MET A 141 7.31 12.81 1.82
N THR A 142 6.42 12.59 0.85
CA THR A 142 6.44 13.19 -0.50
C THR A 142 6.21 14.70 -0.46
N GLU A 143 6.98 15.46 -1.25
CA GLU A 143 6.93 16.92 -1.34
C GLU A 143 6.60 17.39 -2.76
N PRO A 144 5.88 18.54 -2.93
CA PRO A 144 5.56 19.06 -4.26
C PRO A 144 6.77 19.65 -4.99
N ASP A 145 7.71 20.22 -4.25
CA ASP A 145 8.78 21.06 -4.82
C ASP A 145 10.04 20.25 -5.20
N VAL A 146 10.10 18.97 -4.87
CA VAL A 146 11.26 18.11 -5.15
C VAL A 146 10.83 16.74 -5.70
N ALA A 147 11.72 16.10 -6.47
CA ALA A 147 11.52 14.71 -6.93
C ALA A 147 11.72 13.74 -5.75
N SER A 148 10.65 13.49 -5.00
CA SER A 148 10.66 12.69 -3.76
C SER A 148 10.87 11.19 -3.97
N SER A 149 10.90 10.71 -5.22
CA SER A 149 11.36 9.35 -5.55
C SER A 149 12.82 9.12 -5.18
N ASP A 150 13.62 10.19 -5.13
CA ASP A 150 14.91 10.22 -4.43
C ASP A 150 14.69 10.81 -3.03
N ALA A 151 14.64 9.94 -2.02
CA ALA A 151 14.41 10.35 -0.63
C ALA A 151 15.45 11.35 -0.10
N THR A 152 16.61 11.45 -0.72
CA THR A 152 17.66 12.41 -0.32
C THR A 152 17.35 13.84 -0.74
N ASN A 153 16.37 14.04 -1.65
CA ASN A 153 15.91 15.36 -2.07
C ASN A 153 14.91 16.01 -1.09
N ILE A 154 14.38 15.26 -0.12
CA ILE A 154 13.45 15.79 0.88
C ILE A 154 14.00 17.08 1.49
N SER A 155 13.21 18.16 1.44
CA SER A 155 13.61 19.50 1.81
C SER A 155 12.93 20.03 3.09
N THR A 156 11.82 19.41 3.54
CA THR A 156 11.19 19.73 4.84
C THR A 156 12.25 19.72 5.93
N ARG A 157 12.34 20.79 6.72
CA ARG A 157 13.33 20.95 7.80
C ARG A 157 12.76 20.43 9.12
N ILE A 158 13.61 19.78 9.89
CA ILE A 158 13.37 19.38 11.28
C ILE A 158 14.54 19.94 12.10
N GLU A 159 14.35 21.06 12.73
CA GLU A 159 15.42 21.82 13.42
C GLU A 159 15.28 21.65 14.94
N ARG A 160 16.37 21.26 15.61
CA ARG A 160 16.35 21.12 17.06
C ARG A 160 16.31 22.46 17.76
N ASP A 161 15.44 22.59 18.75
CA ASP A 161 15.31 23.76 19.62
C ASP A 161 15.10 23.30 21.07
N GLY A 162 16.19 23.20 21.80
CA GLY A 162 16.21 22.66 23.17
C GLY A 162 15.73 21.21 23.23
N ASP A 163 14.68 20.97 24.00
CA ASP A 163 14.04 19.66 24.17
C ASP A 163 12.92 19.38 23.15
N SER A 164 12.88 20.17 22.08
CA SER A 164 11.88 20.08 21.02
C SER A 164 12.52 20.07 19.64
N TYR A 165 11.72 19.75 18.63
CA TYR A 165 12.01 19.98 17.22
C TYR A 165 10.95 20.92 16.62
N VAL A 166 11.39 21.81 15.73
CA VAL A 166 10.54 22.69 14.94
C VAL A 166 10.56 22.20 13.49
N ILE A 167 9.38 21.97 12.93
CA ILE A 167 9.21 21.41 11.60
C ILE A 167 8.63 22.47 10.68
N ASN A 168 9.26 22.65 9.52
CA ASN A 168 8.83 23.57 8.47
C ASN A 168 8.93 22.90 7.11
N GLY A 169 7.82 22.89 6.36
CA GLY A 169 7.79 22.32 5.02
C GLY A 169 6.40 22.03 4.50
N ARG A 170 6.34 21.53 3.28
CA ARG A 170 5.10 21.21 2.58
C ARG A 170 5.14 19.78 2.08
N LYS A 171 4.08 19.03 2.33
CA LYS A 171 3.93 17.65 1.92
C LYS A 171 2.66 17.49 1.08
N TRP A 172 2.66 16.55 0.14
CA TRP A 172 1.50 16.24 -0.66
C TRP A 172 1.36 14.74 -0.91
N TRP A 173 0.22 14.31 -1.43
CA TRP A 173 -0.13 12.90 -1.61
C TRP A 173 -0.07 12.11 -0.30
N ILE A 174 -0.44 12.76 0.80
CA ILE A 174 -0.41 12.14 2.12
C ILE A 174 -1.71 11.39 2.35
N SER A 175 -1.65 10.06 2.18
CA SER A 175 -2.80 9.18 2.32
C SER A 175 -3.31 9.15 3.76
N GLY A 176 -4.63 9.23 3.91
CA GLY A 176 -5.30 9.20 5.20
C GLY A 176 -5.25 10.52 6.00
N ALA A 177 -4.53 11.55 5.53
CA ALA A 177 -4.39 12.81 6.28
C ALA A 177 -5.73 13.56 6.47
N GLY A 178 -6.68 13.41 5.54
CA GLY A 178 -8.00 14.04 5.62
C GLY A 178 -9.02 13.29 6.48
N ASP A 179 -8.72 12.08 6.91
CA ASP A 179 -9.59 11.28 7.77
C ASP A 179 -9.64 11.92 9.18
N PRO A 180 -10.81 12.25 9.74
CA PRO A 180 -10.92 12.88 11.07
C PRO A 180 -10.39 12.00 12.21
N ARG A 181 -10.23 10.69 11.97
CA ARG A 181 -9.63 9.74 12.89
C ARG A 181 -8.09 9.71 12.79
N CYS A 182 -7.47 10.38 11.80
CA CYS A 182 -6.03 10.51 11.71
C CYS A 182 -5.53 11.40 12.85
N LYS A 183 -4.79 10.82 13.80
CA LYS A 183 -4.32 11.51 15.00
C LYS A 183 -2.81 11.62 15.07
N ILE A 184 -2.08 10.90 14.22
CA ILE A 184 -0.63 10.89 14.24
C ILE A 184 -0.04 10.84 12.83
N PHE A 185 0.98 11.65 12.60
CA PHE A 185 1.77 11.67 11.37
C PHE A 185 3.19 11.17 11.66
N ILE A 186 3.73 10.31 10.80
CA ILE A 186 5.16 10.05 10.71
C ILE A 186 5.71 10.99 9.65
N VAL A 187 6.51 11.98 10.06
CA VAL A 187 7.02 13.02 9.16
C VAL A 187 8.50 12.78 8.87
N MET A 188 8.85 12.70 7.58
CA MET A 188 10.24 12.64 7.14
C MET A 188 10.72 14.05 6.75
N GLY A 189 11.83 14.48 7.33
CA GLY A 189 12.46 15.75 7.03
C GLY A 189 13.97 15.71 7.22
N LYS A 190 14.63 16.80 6.86
CA LYS A 190 16.09 16.96 6.93
C LYS A 190 16.46 17.62 8.26
N THR A 191 17.26 16.91 9.07
CA THR A 191 17.77 17.44 10.36
C THR A 191 19.14 18.07 10.24
N ASP A 192 20.03 17.48 9.43
CA ASP A 192 21.39 18.00 9.25
C ASP A 192 21.83 17.87 7.78
N PRO A 193 21.82 18.97 7.00
CA PRO A 193 22.22 18.95 5.59
C PRO A 193 23.73 18.77 5.39
N GLN A 194 24.56 18.85 6.44
CA GLN A 194 26.02 18.70 6.36
C GLN A 194 26.48 17.24 6.52
N ARG A 195 25.60 16.35 7.01
CA ARG A 195 25.94 14.92 7.12
C ARG A 195 26.03 14.23 5.78
N ALA A 196 26.51 12.99 5.79
CA ALA A 196 26.53 12.12 4.60
C ALA A 196 25.11 11.99 4.02
N ARG A 197 25.00 11.88 2.70
CA ARG A 197 23.74 11.95 1.92
C ARG A 197 22.58 11.15 2.51
N HIS A 198 22.83 9.96 3.04
CA HIS A 198 21.79 9.08 3.61
C HIS A 198 21.60 9.25 5.13
N GLU A 199 22.29 10.20 5.73
CA GLU A 199 22.21 10.52 7.18
C GLU A 199 21.65 11.93 7.42
N GLN A 200 21.17 12.61 6.38
CA GLN A 200 20.61 13.96 6.49
C GLN A 200 19.18 13.96 7.00
N GLN A 201 18.42 12.88 6.76
CA GLN A 201 17.00 12.81 7.04
C GLN A 201 16.72 12.08 8.36
N SER A 202 15.67 12.52 9.03
CA SER A 202 15.11 11.90 10.23
C SER A 202 13.61 11.67 10.06
N MET A 203 13.03 10.85 10.92
CA MET A 203 11.58 10.67 11.03
C MET A 203 11.11 10.99 12.44
N ILE A 204 10.03 11.75 12.52
CA ILE A 204 9.49 12.22 13.80
C ILE A 204 7.97 12.06 13.84
N LEU A 205 7.43 11.73 15.00
CA LEU A 205 5.99 11.65 15.25
C LEU A 205 5.42 13.05 15.49
N VAL A 206 4.35 13.39 14.78
CA VAL A 206 3.66 14.66 14.91
C VAL A 206 2.17 14.42 15.15
N PRO A 207 1.63 14.75 16.34
CA PRO A 207 0.19 14.71 16.60
C PRO A 207 -0.58 15.62 15.63
N ALA A 208 -1.76 15.19 15.19
CA ALA A 208 -2.55 15.90 14.17
C ALA A 208 -3.06 17.29 14.62
N ASP A 209 -3.22 17.47 15.93
CA ASP A 209 -3.68 18.72 16.56
C ASP A 209 -2.54 19.67 16.93
N THR A 210 -1.30 19.36 16.54
CA THR A 210 -0.15 20.23 16.82
C THR A 210 -0.32 21.57 16.09
N PRO A 211 -0.23 22.71 16.78
CA PRO A 211 -0.32 24.02 16.15
C PRO A 211 0.66 24.19 14.98
N GLY A 212 0.19 24.75 13.87
CA GLY A 212 0.98 24.94 12.66
C GLY A 212 0.90 23.80 11.65
N LEU A 213 0.31 22.63 12.00
CA LEU A 213 -0.02 21.60 11.04
C LEU A 213 -1.36 21.94 10.38
N ASN A 214 -1.35 22.13 9.06
CA ASN A 214 -2.53 22.52 8.31
C ASN A 214 -2.75 21.60 7.12
N ILE A 215 -3.94 20.99 7.03
CA ILE A 215 -4.40 20.26 5.86
C ILE A 215 -4.98 21.27 4.87
N LEU A 216 -4.38 21.40 3.69
CA LEU A 216 -4.73 22.44 2.72
C LEU A 216 -5.89 22.03 1.83
N ARG A 217 -5.82 20.83 1.24
CA ARG A 217 -6.82 20.33 0.30
C ARG A 217 -6.66 18.84 0.05
N PRO A 218 -7.73 18.14 -0.36
CA PRO A 218 -7.63 16.82 -0.95
C PRO A 218 -7.01 16.87 -2.36
N LEU A 219 -6.41 15.75 -2.76
CA LEU A 219 -5.79 15.55 -4.07
C LEU A 219 -6.46 14.37 -4.77
N PRO A 220 -7.41 14.61 -5.69
CA PRO A 220 -8.13 13.55 -6.36
C PRO A 220 -7.26 12.85 -7.41
N VAL A 221 -7.48 11.54 -7.57
CA VAL A 221 -6.87 10.70 -8.59
C VAL A 221 -7.87 10.54 -9.75
N PHE A 222 -7.62 11.14 -10.90
CA PHE A 222 -8.56 11.16 -12.04
C PHE A 222 -10.00 11.59 -11.68
N GLY A 223 -10.13 12.49 -10.69
CA GLY A 223 -11.42 12.97 -10.21
C GLY A 223 -11.98 12.20 -9.00
N TYR A 224 -11.45 11.02 -8.64
CA TYR A 224 -11.81 10.30 -7.42
C TYR A 224 -11.05 10.85 -6.23
N ASP A 225 -11.77 11.28 -5.19
CA ASP A 225 -11.21 11.79 -3.95
C ASP A 225 -10.83 10.69 -2.94
N ASP A 226 -11.31 9.47 -3.17
CA ASP A 226 -11.14 8.29 -2.33
C ASP A 226 -11.52 8.52 -0.85
N ALA A 227 -12.45 9.46 -0.60
CA ALA A 227 -12.96 9.74 0.75
C ALA A 227 -13.65 8.49 1.37
N PRO A 228 -13.52 8.29 2.68
CA PRO A 228 -12.86 9.13 3.69
C PRO A 228 -11.34 8.93 3.82
N HIS A 229 -10.74 8.02 3.05
CA HIS A 229 -9.31 7.73 3.10
C HIS A 229 -8.46 8.79 2.40
N GLY A 230 -8.61 8.94 1.10
CA GLY A 230 -8.02 9.93 0.18
C GLY A 230 -6.57 10.33 0.41
N HIS A 231 -6.16 11.38 -0.32
CA HIS A 231 -4.81 11.94 -0.22
C HIS A 231 -4.90 13.45 -0.03
N CYS A 232 -4.04 14.01 0.80
CA CYS A 232 -4.06 15.44 1.07
C CYS A 232 -2.71 16.11 0.84
N GLU A 233 -2.79 17.42 0.63
CA GLU A 233 -1.68 18.35 0.72
C GLU A 233 -1.69 18.99 2.08
N ILE A 234 -0.51 19.04 2.75
CA ILE A 234 -0.36 19.55 4.11
C ILE A 234 0.84 20.49 4.22
N VAL A 235 0.77 21.42 5.16
CA VAL A 235 1.85 22.36 5.50
C VAL A 235 2.17 22.22 6.98
N PHE A 236 3.46 22.23 7.27
CA PHE A 236 4.03 22.41 8.60
C PHE A 236 4.61 23.82 8.67
N ASP A 237 4.03 24.66 9.50
CA ASP A 237 4.47 26.04 9.74
C ASP A 237 4.85 26.18 11.21
N ASN A 238 6.15 26.14 11.50
CA ASN A 238 6.69 26.18 12.85
C ASN A 238 6.07 25.14 13.81
N VAL A 239 5.79 23.95 13.30
CA VAL A 239 5.20 22.84 14.08
C VAL A 239 6.21 22.36 15.09
N ARG A 240 5.90 22.51 16.39
CA ARG A 240 6.78 22.16 17.51
C ARG A 240 6.33 20.87 18.17
N VAL A 241 7.25 19.92 18.30
CA VAL A 241 7.02 18.63 18.98
C VAL A 241 8.16 18.28 19.93
N PRO A 242 7.91 17.50 20.98
CA PRO A 242 8.96 17.03 21.90
C PRO A 242 10.05 16.23 21.19
N ALA A 243 11.28 16.33 21.65
CA ALA A 243 12.41 15.58 21.11
C ALA A 243 12.24 14.05 21.27
N SER A 244 11.46 13.60 22.25
CA SER A 244 11.10 12.19 22.47
C SER A 244 10.28 11.57 21.33
N ASN A 245 9.68 12.40 20.46
CA ASN A 245 8.93 11.95 19.29
C ASN A 245 9.83 11.52 18.12
N MET A 246 11.17 11.72 18.23
CA MET A 246 12.13 11.29 17.21
C MET A 246 12.24 9.77 17.17
N LEU A 247 11.99 9.18 16.00
CA LEU A 247 12.12 7.74 15.81
C LEU A 247 13.59 7.34 15.59
N LEU A 248 14.09 6.39 16.36
CA LEU A 248 15.45 5.80 16.27
C LEU A 248 16.61 6.79 16.46
N GLY A 249 16.39 8.09 16.30
CA GLY A 249 17.37 9.17 16.40
C GLY A 249 17.62 9.94 15.13
N GLU A 250 18.36 11.05 15.24
CA GLU A 250 18.71 11.91 14.12
C GLU A 250 19.55 11.21 13.06
N GLY A 251 19.28 11.51 11.79
CA GLY A 251 20.01 10.96 10.65
C GLY A 251 19.62 9.53 10.26
N ARG A 252 18.62 8.93 10.92
CA ARG A 252 18.19 7.55 10.70
C ARG A 252 16.93 7.44 9.82
N GLY A 253 16.43 8.57 9.28
CA GLY A 253 15.20 8.61 8.48
C GLY A 253 15.25 7.77 7.22
N PHE A 254 16.39 7.73 6.52
CA PHE A 254 16.57 6.89 5.35
C PHE A 254 16.50 5.38 5.67
N GLU A 255 17.13 4.97 6.77
CA GLU A 255 17.07 3.58 7.26
C GLU A 255 15.63 3.17 7.61
N ILE A 256 14.91 4.03 8.33
CA ILE A 256 13.50 3.79 8.68
C ILE A 256 12.66 3.69 7.41
N ALA A 257 12.85 4.58 6.42
CA ALA A 257 12.14 4.55 5.15
C ALA A 257 12.33 3.20 4.43
N GLN A 258 13.56 2.69 4.36
CA GLN A 258 13.82 1.39 3.74
C GLN A 258 13.16 0.24 4.51
N GLY A 259 13.18 0.28 5.83
CA GLY A 259 12.53 -0.72 6.69
C GLY A 259 11.01 -0.75 6.56
N ARG A 260 10.38 0.43 6.40
CA ARG A 260 8.93 0.59 6.23
C ARG A 260 8.46 0.23 4.82
N LEU A 261 9.16 0.72 3.80
CA LEU A 261 8.72 0.58 2.41
C LEU A 261 8.86 -0.85 1.86
N GLY A 262 9.75 -1.66 2.43
CA GLY A 262 9.94 -3.05 2.02
C GLY A 262 8.66 -3.88 2.15
N PRO A 263 8.13 -4.09 3.37
CA PRO A 263 6.86 -4.78 3.61
C PRO A 263 5.68 -4.09 2.91
N GLY A 264 5.60 -2.76 2.98
CA GLY A 264 4.54 -1.98 2.34
C GLY A 264 4.41 -2.25 0.85
N ARG A 265 5.52 -2.35 0.13
CA ARG A 265 5.54 -2.70 -1.31
C ARG A 265 4.96 -4.09 -1.58
N ILE A 266 5.28 -5.08 -0.73
CA ILE A 266 4.73 -6.43 -0.86
C ILE A 266 3.21 -6.38 -0.64
N HIS A 267 2.73 -5.72 0.41
CA HIS A 267 1.31 -5.58 0.70
C HIS A 267 0.54 -4.88 -0.44
N HIS A 268 1.10 -3.84 -1.06
CA HIS A 268 0.50 -3.20 -2.23
C HIS A 268 0.38 -4.16 -3.42
N CYS A 269 1.42 -4.97 -3.67
CA CYS A 269 1.39 -5.97 -4.75
C CYS A 269 0.37 -7.07 -4.49
N MET A 270 0.23 -7.54 -3.23
CA MET A 270 -0.79 -8.51 -2.84
C MET A 270 -2.19 -7.97 -3.11
N ARG A 271 -2.50 -6.74 -2.70
CA ARG A 271 -3.79 -6.10 -2.97
C ARG A 271 -4.04 -5.89 -4.46
N ALA A 272 -3.01 -5.52 -5.23
CA ALA A 272 -3.13 -5.37 -6.68
C ALA A 272 -3.54 -6.69 -7.37
N ILE A 273 -3.02 -7.84 -6.92
CA ILE A 273 -3.44 -9.15 -7.42
C ILE A 273 -4.92 -9.39 -7.10
N GLY A 274 -5.36 -9.08 -5.88
CA GLY A 274 -6.77 -9.17 -5.49
C GLY A 274 -7.68 -8.30 -6.37
N THR A 275 -7.23 -7.09 -6.69
CA THR A 275 -7.94 -6.21 -7.62
C THR A 275 -8.02 -6.81 -9.02
N ALA A 276 -6.94 -7.44 -9.52
CA ALA A 276 -6.90 -8.13 -10.80
C ALA A 276 -7.88 -9.33 -10.83
N GLU A 277 -7.92 -10.12 -9.76
CA GLU A 277 -8.90 -11.22 -9.61
C GLU A 277 -10.35 -10.71 -9.64
N ARG A 278 -10.63 -9.61 -8.95
CA ARG A 278 -11.96 -9.01 -8.97
C ARG A 278 -12.35 -8.53 -10.36
N ALA A 279 -11.42 -7.88 -11.06
CA ALA A 279 -11.64 -7.41 -12.42
C ALA A 279 -11.88 -8.56 -13.40
N LEU A 280 -11.10 -9.64 -13.31
CA LEU A 280 -11.28 -10.86 -14.11
C LEU A 280 -12.65 -11.51 -13.85
N GLU A 281 -13.05 -11.63 -12.58
CA GLU A 281 -14.37 -12.16 -12.20
C GLU A 281 -15.51 -11.34 -12.83
N LEU A 282 -15.46 -10.01 -12.67
CA LEU A 282 -16.47 -9.11 -13.23
C LEU A 282 -16.49 -9.18 -14.76
N MET A 283 -15.31 -9.25 -15.41
CA MET A 283 -15.18 -9.44 -16.85
C MET A 283 -15.87 -10.72 -17.31
N CYS A 284 -15.56 -11.85 -16.69
CA CYS A 284 -16.15 -13.15 -17.05
C CYS A 284 -17.67 -13.16 -16.87
N LYS A 285 -18.17 -12.67 -15.73
CA LYS A 285 -19.63 -12.57 -15.48
C LYS A 285 -20.33 -11.69 -16.51
N ARG A 286 -19.71 -10.55 -16.88
CA ARG A 286 -20.26 -9.64 -17.90
C ARG A 286 -20.32 -10.29 -19.26
N LEU A 287 -19.24 -10.90 -19.72
CA LEU A 287 -19.14 -11.52 -21.03
C LEU A 287 -20.10 -12.70 -21.20
N ASP A 288 -20.31 -13.49 -20.14
CA ASP A 288 -21.24 -14.63 -20.18
C ASP A 288 -22.71 -14.21 -20.14
N SER A 289 -23.03 -13.09 -19.49
CA SER A 289 -24.39 -12.57 -19.38
C SER A 289 -24.88 -11.80 -20.61
N ARG A 290 -24.01 -11.47 -21.59
CA ARG A 290 -24.34 -10.62 -22.74
C ARG A 290 -24.31 -11.40 -24.04
N VAL A 291 -25.34 -11.15 -24.88
CA VAL A 291 -25.46 -11.70 -26.23
C VAL A 291 -25.33 -10.57 -27.25
N ALA A 292 -24.43 -10.74 -28.21
CA ALA A 292 -24.30 -9.85 -29.37
C ALA A 292 -24.02 -10.68 -30.60
N PHE A 293 -24.61 -10.27 -31.75
CA PHE A 293 -24.50 -10.99 -33.02
C PHE A 293 -24.90 -12.46 -32.90
N GLY A 294 -25.97 -12.75 -32.15
CA GLY A 294 -26.59 -14.07 -32.00
C GLY A 294 -25.87 -15.07 -31.08
N ARG A 295 -24.78 -14.67 -30.39
CA ARG A 295 -24.04 -15.53 -29.42
C ARG A 295 -23.55 -14.77 -28.20
N LYS A 296 -23.22 -15.50 -27.14
CA LYS A 296 -22.60 -14.88 -25.94
C LYS A 296 -21.29 -14.18 -26.34
N ILE A 297 -20.99 -13.05 -25.69
CA ILE A 297 -19.73 -12.35 -25.94
C ILE A 297 -18.55 -13.20 -25.47
N SER A 298 -18.71 -14.02 -24.42
CA SER A 298 -17.71 -14.99 -23.94
C SER A 298 -17.28 -16.05 -24.99
N GLU A 299 -18.07 -16.22 -26.06
CA GLU A 299 -17.74 -17.15 -27.15
C GLU A 299 -16.87 -16.50 -28.24
N GLN A 300 -16.64 -15.20 -28.20
CA GLN A 300 -15.77 -14.48 -29.15
C GLN A 300 -14.29 -14.81 -28.83
N GLY A 301 -13.49 -15.11 -29.86
CA GLY A 301 -12.10 -15.55 -29.70
C GLY A 301 -11.22 -14.58 -28.92
N VAL A 302 -11.32 -13.27 -29.20
CA VAL A 302 -10.56 -12.22 -28.50
C VAL A 302 -10.81 -12.20 -27.01
N TRP A 303 -12.03 -12.52 -26.56
CA TRP A 303 -12.34 -12.52 -25.12
C TRP A 303 -11.82 -13.78 -24.44
N ARG A 304 -11.86 -14.93 -25.09
CA ARG A 304 -11.24 -16.16 -24.60
C ARG A 304 -9.73 -15.99 -24.42
N GLU A 305 -9.07 -15.35 -25.38
CA GLU A 305 -7.66 -15.00 -25.31
C GLU A 305 -7.38 -14.11 -24.08
N ARG A 306 -8.10 -12.97 -23.93
CA ARG A 306 -7.93 -12.05 -22.79
C ARG A 306 -8.19 -12.70 -21.45
N ILE A 307 -9.18 -13.58 -21.33
CA ILE A 307 -9.45 -14.36 -20.11
C ILE A 307 -8.28 -15.28 -19.78
N ALA A 308 -7.76 -16.01 -20.78
CA ALA A 308 -6.62 -16.91 -20.60
C ALA A 308 -5.35 -16.14 -20.21
N GLU A 309 -5.03 -15.06 -20.92
CA GLU A 309 -3.90 -14.18 -20.61
C GLU A 309 -4.02 -13.56 -19.20
N SER A 310 -5.22 -13.12 -18.81
CA SER A 310 -5.47 -12.60 -17.47
C SER A 310 -5.12 -13.63 -16.39
N ARG A 311 -5.54 -14.89 -16.57
CA ARG A 311 -5.23 -15.97 -15.62
C ARG A 311 -3.73 -16.23 -15.55
N ILE A 312 -3.05 -16.33 -16.69
CA ILE A 312 -1.60 -16.53 -16.77
C ILE A 312 -0.86 -15.39 -16.06
N MET A 313 -1.22 -14.14 -16.35
CA MET A 313 -0.60 -12.96 -15.75
C MET A 313 -0.81 -12.90 -14.23
N ILE A 314 -2.03 -13.18 -13.73
CA ILE A 314 -2.34 -13.19 -12.30
C ILE A 314 -1.49 -14.24 -11.59
N ASP A 315 -1.49 -15.48 -12.08
CA ASP A 315 -0.78 -16.58 -11.41
C ASP A 315 0.74 -16.38 -11.45
N THR A 316 1.28 -15.85 -12.55
CA THR A 316 2.69 -15.47 -12.63
C THR A 316 3.04 -14.38 -11.62
N ALA A 317 2.24 -13.32 -11.53
CA ALA A 317 2.47 -12.24 -10.57
C ALA A 317 2.33 -12.72 -9.13
N ARG A 318 1.34 -13.56 -8.82
CA ARG A 318 1.13 -14.17 -7.50
C ARG A 318 2.34 -15.00 -7.07
N LEU A 319 2.85 -15.88 -7.91
CA LEU A 319 4.01 -16.70 -7.61
C LEU A 319 5.26 -15.85 -7.31
N LEU A 320 5.47 -14.75 -8.06
CA LEU A 320 6.57 -13.84 -7.79
C LEU A 320 6.38 -13.08 -6.47
N VAL A 321 5.14 -12.68 -6.15
CA VAL A 321 4.83 -12.02 -4.86
C VAL A 321 5.02 -12.98 -3.70
N LEU A 322 4.58 -14.23 -3.81
CA LEU A 322 4.82 -15.26 -2.79
C LEU A 322 6.32 -15.52 -2.60
N LYS A 323 7.11 -15.56 -3.69
CA LYS A 323 8.58 -15.63 -3.61
C LYS A 323 9.16 -14.44 -2.85
N ALA A 324 8.71 -13.21 -3.15
CA ALA A 324 9.19 -12.01 -2.46
C ALA A 324 8.83 -12.03 -0.96
N ALA A 325 7.62 -12.47 -0.61
CA ALA A 325 7.17 -12.64 0.77
C ALA A 325 8.03 -13.69 1.52
N TYR A 326 8.26 -14.84 0.92
CA TYR A 326 9.14 -15.88 1.46
C TYR A 326 10.57 -15.38 1.69
N MET A 327 11.14 -14.67 0.70
CA MET A 327 12.49 -14.08 0.82
C MET A 327 12.54 -13.02 1.92
N MET A 328 11.48 -12.22 2.07
CA MET A 328 11.38 -11.25 3.17
C MET A 328 11.43 -11.93 4.53
N ASP A 329 10.72 -13.05 4.70
CA ASP A 329 10.63 -13.79 5.96
C ASP A 329 11.92 -14.56 6.28
N THR A 330 12.63 -15.07 5.28
CA THR A 330 13.78 -15.96 5.47
C THR A 330 15.13 -15.26 5.46
N VAL A 331 15.32 -14.27 4.58
CA VAL A 331 16.61 -13.58 4.41
C VAL A 331 16.53 -12.06 4.61
N GLY A 332 15.33 -11.52 4.82
CA GLY A 332 15.08 -10.12 5.14
C GLY A 332 15.15 -9.16 3.95
N ASN A 333 14.72 -7.93 4.22
CA ASN A 333 14.51 -6.87 3.22
C ASN A 333 15.75 -6.55 2.37
N LYS A 334 16.94 -6.53 2.98
CA LYS A 334 18.19 -6.15 2.26
C LYS A 334 18.55 -7.15 1.18
N VAL A 335 18.29 -8.45 1.40
CA VAL A 335 18.56 -9.51 0.41
C VAL A 335 17.43 -9.63 -0.58
N ALA A 336 16.18 -9.56 -0.14
CA ALA A 336 14.98 -9.67 -0.99
C ALA A 336 14.73 -8.45 -1.90
N LYS A 337 15.62 -7.44 -1.91
CA LYS A 337 15.42 -6.17 -2.64
C LYS A 337 15.14 -6.33 -4.14
N THR A 338 15.69 -7.37 -4.77
CA THR A 338 15.46 -7.66 -6.20
C THR A 338 14.04 -8.14 -6.44
N GLU A 339 13.58 -9.11 -5.67
CA GLU A 339 12.23 -9.66 -5.72
C GLU A 339 11.20 -8.58 -5.42
N ILE A 340 11.44 -7.75 -4.41
CA ILE A 340 10.57 -6.62 -4.04
C ILE A 340 10.48 -5.60 -5.19
N ALA A 341 11.59 -5.29 -5.86
CA ALA A 341 11.58 -4.40 -7.01
C ALA A 341 10.83 -5.01 -8.20
N MET A 342 11.01 -6.31 -8.48
CA MET A 342 10.33 -7.00 -9.57
C MET A 342 8.82 -7.02 -9.39
N ILE A 343 8.32 -7.39 -8.21
CA ILE A 343 6.86 -7.42 -7.97
C ILE A 343 6.23 -6.05 -8.05
N LYS A 344 6.95 -5.01 -7.62
CA LYS A 344 6.46 -3.63 -7.62
C LYS A 344 6.27 -3.07 -9.04
N VAL A 345 7.01 -3.61 -10.02
CA VAL A 345 6.77 -3.36 -11.44
C VAL A 345 5.67 -4.28 -11.97
N LEU A 346 5.75 -5.58 -11.71
CA LEU A 346 4.89 -6.57 -12.34
C LEU A 346 3.43 -6.47 -11.89
N ALA A 347 3.16 -6.57 -10.59
CA ALA A 347 1.80 -6.73 -10.08
C ALA A 347 0.87 -5.53 -10.42
N PRO A 348 1.27 -4.25 -10.25
CA PRO A 348 0.43 -3.12 -10.64
C PRO A 348 0.19 -3.04 -12.15
N ASN A 349 1.18 -3.40 -12.99
CA ASN A 349 1.00 -3.39 -14.44
C ASN A 349 0.05 -4.50 -14.91
N VAL A 350 0.15 -5.69 -14.34
CA VAL A 350 -0.79 -6.80 -14.58
C VAL A 350 -2.21 -6.41 -14.19
N ALA A 351 -2.39 -5.88 -12.99
CA ALA A 351 -3.71 -5.45 -12.53
C ALA A 351 -4.29 -4.35 -13.43
N GLN A 352 -3.48 -3.35 -13.80
CA GLN A 352 -3.90 -2.26 -14.69
C GLN A 352 -4.42 -2.80 -16.03
N GLN A 353 -3.71 -3.75 -16.64
CA GLN A 353 -4.09 -4.34 -17.92
C GLN A 353 -5.40 -5.12 -17.83
N ILE A 354 -5.57 -5.92 -16.77
CA ILE A 354 -6.77 -6.74 -16.59
C ILE A 354 -8.00 -5.87 -16.30
N ILE A 355 -7.83 -4.82 -15.49
CA ILE A 355 -8.90 -3.86 -15.22
C ILE A 355 -9.32 -3.15 -16.52
N ASP A 356 -8.36 -2.75 -17.38
CA ASP A 356 -8.64 -2.13 -18.68
C ASP A 356 -9.46 -3.07 -19.57
N TRP A 357 -9.10 -4.34 -19.66
CA TRP A 357 -9.90 -5.31 -20.41
C TRP A 357 -11.29 -5.54 -19.78
N ALA A 358 -11.41 -5.49 -18.47
CA ALA A 358 -12.70 -5.60 -17.80
C ALA A 358 -13.58 -4.37 -18.09
N ILE A 359 -13.01 -3.15 -18.09
CA ILE A 359 -13.70 -1.94 -18.54
C ILE A 359 -14.22 -2.10 -19.97
N GLN A 360 -13.37 -2.55 -20.89
CA GLN A 360 -13.74 -2.79 -22.29
C GLN A 360 -14.87 -3.80 -22.41
N ALA A 361 -14.87 -4.88 -21.61
CA ALA A 361 -15.94 -5.89 -21.59
C ALA A 361 -17.28 -5.34 -21.11
N HIS A 362 -17.26 -4.32 -20.26
CA HIS A 362 -18.47 -3.66 -19.75
C HIS A 362 -19.00 -2.57 -20.69
N GLY A 363 -18.21 -2.13 -21.68
CA GLY A 363 -18.56 -1.01 -22.56
C GLY A 363 -18.70 0.29 -21.76
N ALA A 364 -19.69 1.12 -22.07
CA ALA A 364 -19.92 2.39 -21.36
C ALA A 364 -20.14 2.20 -19.84
N GLY A 365 -20.70 1.08 -19.41
CA GLY A 365 -20.83 0.77 -17.99
C GLY A 365 -19.48 0.64 -17.27
N GLY A 366 -18.43 0.21 -17.98
CA GLY A 366 -17.09 0.05 -17.40
C GLY A 366 -16.40 1.38 -17.01
N VAL A 367 -16.81 2.50 -17.63
CA VAL A 367 -16.30 3.84 -17.32
C VAL A 367 -17.28 4.64 -16.46
N SER A 368 -18.41 4.04 -16.05
CA SER A 368 -19.40 4.65 -15.18
C SER A 368 -19.23 4.20 -13.73
N ASP A 369 -19.98 4.86 -12.86
CA ASP A 369 -20.04 4.52 -11.43
C ASP A 369 -20.96 3.31 -11.11
N ASP A 370 -21.59 2.69 -12.12
CA ASP A 370 -22.42 1.50 -11.93
C ASP A 370 -21.59 0.24 -11.61
N PHE A 371 -20.31 0.27 -11.98
CA PHE A 371 -19.35 -0.79 -11.71
C PHE A 371 -18.09 -0.19 -11.07
N PRO A 372 -17.36 -0.94 -10.22
CA PRO A 372 -16.20 -0.40 -9.52
C PRO A 372 -14.95 -0.22 -10.42
N LEU A 373 -15.02 -0.59 -11.70
CA LEU A 373 -13.88 -0.76 -12.58
C LEU A 373 -13.10 0.53 -12.85
N ALA A 374 -13.80 1.65 -13.12
CA ALA A 374 -13.15 2.93 -13.37
C ALA A 374 -12.36 3.41 -12.15
N GLN A 375 -12.96 3.32 -10.96
CA GLN A 375 -12.29 3.66 -9.70
C GLN A 375 -11.12 2.70 -9.40
N LEU A 376 -11.31 1.39 -9.62
CA LEU A 376 -10.23 0.40 -9.47
C LEU A 376 -9.06 0.69 -10.41
N TRP A 377 -9.34 1.09 -11.65
CA TRP A 377 -8.33 1.48 -12.63
C TRP A 377 -7.55 2.72 -12.15
N ALA A 378 -8.26 3.76 -11.72
CA ALA A 378 -7.67 4.99 -11.21
C ALA A 378 -6.80 4.72 -9.97
N HIS A 379 -7.34 3.99 -9.00
CA HIS A 379 -6.63 3.63 -7.76
C HIS A 379 -5.38 2.78 -8.07
N ASN A 380 -5.52 1.72 -8.89
CA ASN A 380 -4.38 0.86 -9.23
C ASN A 380 -3.29 1.62 -10.01
N ARG A 381 -3.65 2.64 -10.82
CA ARG A 381 -2.67 3.46 -11.56
C ARG A 381 -1.71 4.17 -10.61
N THR A 382 -2.14 4.53 -9.40
CA THR A 382 -1.27 5.17 -8.40
C THR A 382 -0.17 4.25 -7.90
N LEU A 383 -0.41 2.94 -7.88
CA LEU A 383 0.57 1.94 -7.42
C LEU A 383 1.81 1.84 -8.31
N ARG A 384 1.74 2.36 -9.54
CA ARG A 384 2.90 2.47 -10.44
C ARG A 384 3.78 3.69 -10.14
N LEU A 385 3.33 4.55 -9.20
CA LEU A 385 4.00 5.78 -8.77
C LEU A 385 4.39 5.71 -7.29
N ALA A 386 3.45 5.31 -6.43
CA ALA A 386 3.65 5.24 -4.97
C ALA A 386 4.74 4.23 -4.59
N ASP A 387 5.43 4.48 -3.48
CA ASP A 387 6.52 3.64 -2.95
C ASP A 387 7.68 3.40 -3.95
N GLY A 388 7.88 4.36 -4.83
CA GLY A 388 8.82 4.33 -5.94
C GLY A 388 8.15 4.00 -7.28
N PRO A 389 8.33 4.85 -8.31
CA PRO A 389 7.79 4.60 -9.64
C PRO A 389 8.45 3.41 -10.33
N ASP A 390 7.77 2.88 -11.37
CA ASP A 390 8.24 1.75 -12.18
C ASP A 390 9.71 1.92 -12.62
N GLU A 391 10.11 3.14 -13.00
CA GLU A 391 11.45 3.46 -13.51
C GLU A 391 12.53 3.28 -12.43
N VAL A 392 12.23 3.67 -11.18
CA VAL A 392 13.14 3.49 -10.04
C VAL A 392 13.39 2.01 -9.79
N HIS A 393 12.33 1.21 -9.81
CA HIS A 393 12.43 -0.24 -9.60
C HIS A 393 13.13 -0.94 -10.76
N ARG A 394 12.82 -0.59 -12.02
CA ARG A 394 13.51 -1.13 -13.22
C ARG A 394 14.99 -0.81 -13.20
N ASN A 395 15.36 0.44 -12.85
CA ASN A 395 16.77 0.83 -12.71
C ASN A 395 17.48 0.04 -11.59
N ALA A 396 16.80 -0.18 -10.46
CA ALA A 396 17.35 -0.99 -9.37
C ALA A 396 17.59 -2.45 -9.79
N ILE A 397 16.62 -3.07 -10.47
CA ILE A 397 16.73 -4.44 -11.01
C ILE A 397 17.92 -4.51 -11.97
N ALA A 398 18.02 -3.59 -12.94
CA ALA A 398 19.10 -3.58 -13.93
C ALA A 398 20.47 -3.43 -13.29
N LYS A 399 20.63 -2.53 -12.30
CA LYS A 399 21.88 -2.35 -11.56
C LYS A 399 22.29 -3.61 -10.80
N LEU A 400 21.34 -4.28 -10.15
CA LEU A 400 21.59 -5.51 -9.40
C LEU A 400 21.96 -6.67 -10.33
N GLU A 401 21.33 -6.75 -11.50
CA GLU A 401 21.66 -7.76 -12.51
C GLU A 401 23.07 -7.53 -13.08
N LEU A 402 23.35 -6.32 -13.54
CA LEU A 402 24.68 -5.95 -14.08
C LEU A 402 25.82 -6.19 -13.09
N ALA A 403 25.58 -5.92 -11.80
CA ALA A 403 26.59 -6.13 -10.75
C ALA A 403 27.10 -7.57 -10.66
N LYS A 404 26.28 -8.56 -11.05
CA LYS A 404 26.67 -9.98 -11.07
C LYS A 404 27.79 -10.26 -12.07
N TYR A 405 27.86 -9.48 -13.14
CA TYR A 405 28.81 -9.68 -14.25
C TYR A 405 30.04 -8.76 -14.18
N VAL A 406 29.89 -7.59 -13.55
CA VAL A 406 30.99 -6.63 -13.37
C VAL A 406 32.00 -7.09 -12.31
N SER A 407 31.54 -7.76 -11.26
CA SER A 407 32.43 -8.34 -10.23
C SER A 407 33.26 -9.53 -10.73
N LEU A 408 32.89 -10.16 -11.85
CA LEU A 408 33.64 -11.23 -12.49
C LEU A 408 34.78 -10.71 -13.36
N GLN A 409 34.85 -9.41 -13.67
CA GLN A 409 35.94 -8.81 -14.48
C GLN A 409 37.22 -8.55 -13.67
N GLY A 410 37.22 -8.74 -12.35
CA GLY A 410 38.40 -8.70 -11.47
C GLY A 410 39.25 -9.97 -11.51
N GLU A 411 38.70 -11.08 -11.98
CA GLU A 411 39.43 -12.32 -12.29
C GLU A 411 39.36 -12.54 -13.79
N SER A 412 40.47 -12.24 -14.46
CA SER A 412 40.65 -12.39 -15.92
C SER A 412 40.43 -13.84 -16.35
N THR A 413 39.23 -14.15 -16.82
CA THR A 413 39.02 -15.28 -17.72
C THR A 413 38.79 -14.74 -19.12
N GLN A 414 39.90 -14.65 -19.88
CA GLN A 414 39.85 -14.57 -21.33
C GLN A 414 39.15 -15.84 -21.83
N ILE A 415 37.91 -15.72 -22.26
CA ILE A 415 37.28 -16.75 -23.07
C ILE A 415 37.99 -16.71 -24.44
N PRO A 416 38.65 -17.77 -24.85
CA PRO A 416 39.24 -17.81 -26.17
C PRO A 416 38.13 -17.79 -27.22
N ILE A 417 38.06 -16.75 -28.02
CA ILE A 417 37.26 -16.75 -29.23
C ILE A 417 37.98 -17.66 -30.23
N THR A 418 37.58 -18.91 -30.30
CA THR A 418 37.97 -19.79 -31.40
C THR A 418 37.25 -19.30 -32.65
N ARG A 419 38.01 -18.62 -33.52
CA ARG A 419 37.62 -18.38 -34.92
C ARG A 419 37.70 -19.74 -35.65
N SER A 420 36.61 -20.24 -36.14
CA SER A 420 36.51 -21.22 -37.20
C SER A 420 35.94 -20.56 -38.43
#